data_a2fa7f1fc7cb246904ffbe3ab6fa1d4a
#
_entry.id   a2fa7f1fc7cb246904ffbe3ab6fa1d4a
#
_cell.length_a   1.000
_cell.length_b   1.000
_cell.length_c   1.000
_cell.angle_alpha   90.00
_cell.angle_beta   90.00
_cell.angle_gamma   90.00
#
_symmetry.space_group_name_H-M   'P 1'
#
loop_
_entity.id
_entity.type
_entity.pdbx_description
1 polymer ?
#
loop_
_entity_poly.entity_id
_entity_poly.type
_entity_poly.pdbx_seq_one_letter_code
_entity_poly.pdbx_strand_id
1 'polypeptide(L)'
;MCIRDRPSFTKNFLQNHPHELPKAIAEARELNKAHSTFIDSITKHAVDGRIHADINQIRSDAGGTVTGRFSMSNPNLQQIPARHPELGPLIRSIFIPEEKHTWGSFDYSQQEPRILVHYAKLQNLAGVDEIVDAYNAGDADFHQVVADMAGIERKQAKTINLGLMYGMGKNKLMAELGLMKDSAEKLIKQYHTKAPFVKQLMD
;
A
#
# COMPACT_ATOMS: atom_id res chain seq x y z
N MET A 1 6.46 -15.95 -24.51
CA MET A 1 5.24 -15.21 -24.10
C MET A 1 4.14 -16.25 -23.95
N CYS A 2 3.85 -16.69 -22.72
CA CYS A 2 2.77 -17.67 -22.51
C CYS A 2 1.44 -16.92 -22.57
N ILE A 3 0.71 -17.11 -23.66
CA ILE A 3 -0.68 -16.69 -23.77
C ILE A 3 -1.47 -17.63 -22.86
N ARG A 4 -2.10 -17.09 -21.82
CA ARG A 4 -3.03 -17.85 -20.99
C ARG A 4 -4.33 -18.00 -21.77
N ASP A 5 -4.51 -19.13 -22.40
CA ASP A 5 -5.71 -19.45 -23.19
C ASP A 5 -6.96 -19.72 -22.33
N ARG A 6 -6.88 -19.49 -21.02
CA ARG A 6 -8.01 -19.71 -20.11
C ARG A 6 -8.61 -18.38 -19.65
N PRO A 7 -9.94 -18.23 -19.68
CA PRO A 7 -10.62 -17.07 -19.12
C PRO A 7 -10.20 -16.85 -17.66
N SER A 8 -9.85 -15.62 -17.32
CA SER A 8 -9.45 -15.25 -15.96
C SER A 8 -10.50 -14.34 -15.32
N PHE A 9 -11.20 -14.84 -14.33
CA PHE A 9 -12.19 -14.09 -13.55
C PHE A 9 -11.50 -13.34 -12.41
N THR A 10 -10.71 -12.31 -12.78
CA THR A 10 -10.05 -11.43 -11.81
C THR A 10 -11.07 -10.58 -11.05
N LYS A 11 -10.67 -10.06 -9.85
CA LYS A 11 -11.52 -9.15 -9.08
C LYS A 11 -11.98 -7.96 -9.92
N ASN A 12 -11.07 -7.33 -10.66
CA ASN A 12 -11.35 -6.19 -11.51
C ASN A 12 -12.37 -6.52 -12.62
N PHE A 13 -12.22 -7.67 -13.29
CA PHE A 13 -13.17 -8.13 -14.30
C PHE A 13 -14.57 -8.31 -13.70
N LEU A 14 -14.67 -9.02 -12.58
CA LEU A 14 -15.96 -9.31 -11.94
C LEU A 14 -16.68 -8.05 -11.46
N GLN A 15 -15.94 -7.12 -10.85
CA GLN A 15 -16.51 -5.88 -10.30
C GLN A 15 -16.96 -4.89 -11.38
N ASN A 16 -16.27 -4.84 -12.53
CA ASN A 16 -16.57 -3.91 -13.61
C ASN A 16 -17.44 -4.49 -14.73
N HIS A 17 -17.84 -5.76 -14.61
CA HIS A 17 -18.70 -6.38 -15.60
C HIS A 17 -20.12 -5.78 -15.55
N PRO A 18 -20.77 -5.50 -16.69
CA PRO A 18 -22.12 -4.88 -16.73
C PRO A 18 -23.22 -5.76 -16.15
N HIS A 19 -23.06 -7.11 -16.24
CA HIS A 19 -24.05 -8.06 -15.74
C HIS A 19 -23.96 -8.23 -14.22
N GLU A 20 -25.08 -8.48 -13.55
CA GLU A 20 -25.15 -8.60 -12.07
C GLU A 20 -24.49 -9.85 -11.52
N LEU A 21 -24.54 -10.98 -12.25
CA LEU A 21 -23.97 -12.25 -11.78
C LEU A 21 -22.47 -12.18 -11.46
N PRO A 22 -21.58 -11.62 -12.32
CA PRO A 22 -20.21 -11.43 -11.95
C PRO A 22 -19.99 -10.56 -10.71
N LYS A 23 -20.81 -9.53 -10.50
CA LYS A 23 -20.76 -8.69 -9.29
C LYS A 23 -21.12 -9.48 -8.04
N ALA A 24 -22.19 -10.26 -8.10
CA ALA A 24 -22.59 -11.15 -7.00
C ALA A 24 -21.50 -12.20 -6.67
N ILE A 25 -20.82 -12.74 -7.70
CA ILE A 25 -19.67 -13.63 -7.51
C ILE A 25 -18.50 -12.91 -6.82
N ALA A 26 -18.22 -11.64 -7.19
CA ALA A 26 -17.18 -10.85 -6.55
C ALA A 26 -17.48 -10.61 -5.07
N GLU A 27 -18.71 -10.26 -4.75
CA GLU A 27 -19.19 -10.05 -3.37
C GLU A 27 -19.13 -11.35 -2.55
N ALA A 28 -19.66 -12.44 -3.07
CA ALA A 28 -19.58 -13.75 -2.42
C ALA A 28 -18.14 -14.18 -2.13
N ARG A 29 -17.21 -13.95 -3.07
CA ARG A 29 -15.78 -14.23 -2.86
C ARG A 29 -15.18 -13.34 -1.78
N GLU A 30 -15.58 -12.07 -1.70
CA GLU A 30 -15.09 -11.13 -0.68
C GLU A 30 -15.56 -11.53 0.71
N LEU A 31 -16.84 -11.84 0.87
CA LEU A 31 -17.42 -12.32 2.12
C LEU A 31 -16.83 -13.67 2.56
N ASN A 32 -16.68 -14.62 1.63
CA ASN A 32 -16.06 -15.91 1.93
C ASN A 32 -14.58 -15.76 2.36
N LYS A 33 -13.85 -14.86 1.72
CA LYS A 33 -12.49 -14.53 2.13
C LYS A 33 -12.46 -13.87 3.51
N ALA A 34 -13.39 -12.97 3.79
CA ALA A 34 -13.51 -12.34 5.11
C ALA A 34 -13.76 -13.37 6.20
N HIS A 35 -14.68 -14.30 5.98
CA HIS A 35 -14.96 -15.36 6.92
C HIS A 35 -13.76 -16.29 7.11
N SER A 36 -13.30 -16.97 6.05
CA SER A 36 -12.27 -18.02 6.16
C SER A 36 -10.88 -17.48 6.55
N THR A 37 -10.49 -16.31 6.01
CA THR A 37 -9.15 -15.78 6.23
C THR A 37 -9.03 -14.99 7.53
N PHE A 38 -10.10 -14.31 7.95
CA PHE A 38 -10.03 -13.47 9.15
C PHE A 38 -10.75 -14.10 10.33
N ILE A 39 -12.04 -14.44 10.21
CA ILE A 39 -12.80 -14.93 11.36
C ILE A 39 -12.34 -16.33 11.78
N ASP A 40 -12.35 -17.29 10.87
CA ASP A 40 -11.95 -18.67 11.18
C ASP A 40 -10.48 -18.75 11.61
N SER A 41 -9.61 -18.06 10.89
CA SER A 41 -8.18 -18.06 11.21
C SER A 41 -7.89 -17.42 12.58
N ILE A 42 -8.56 -16.32 12.91
CA ILE A 42 -8.40 -15.65 14.21
C ILE A 42 -8.94 -16.54 15.34
N THR A 43 -10.18 -17.04 15.20
CA THR A 43 -10.80 -17.89 16.22
C THR A 43 -10.03 -19.17 16.47
N LYS A 44 -9.48 -19.78 15.41
CA LYS A 44 -8.66 -21.00 15.53
C LYS A 44 -7.36 -20.77 16.35
N HIS A 45 -6.82 -19.57 16.32
CA HIS A 45 -5.58 -19.23 17.04
C HIS A 45 -5.83 -18.47 18.35
N ALA A 46 -7.09 -18.32 18.74
CA ALA A 46 -7.42 -17.75 20.04
C ALA A 46 -7.17 -18.77 21.18
N VAL A 47 -6.35 -18.37 22.13
CA VAL A 47 -6.05 -19.13 23.34
C VAL A 47 -6.35 -18.25 24.55
N ASP A 48 -7.23 -18.68 25.44
CA ASP A 48 -7.63 -17.94 26.63
C ASP A 48 -8.04 -16.47 26.34
N GLY A 49 -8.79 -16.28 25.23
CA GLY A 49 -9.26 -14.96 24.79
C GLY A 49 -8.17 -14.07 24.17
N ARG A 50 -6.98 -14.59 23.92
CA ARG A 50 -5.85 -13.85 23.33
C ARG A 50 -5.43 -14.44 21.99
N ILE A 51 -4.90 -13.59 21.12
CA ILE A 51 -4.29 -14.00 19.86
C ILE A 51 -2.78 -13.78 19.95
N HIS A 52 -2.03 -14.84 19.71
CA HIS A 52 -0.57 -14.81 19.66
C HIS A 52 -0.12 -15.13 18.24
N ALA A 53 0.19 -14.11 17.47
CA ALA A 53 0.73 -14.27 16.12
C ALA A 53 2.26 -14.42 16.16
N ASP A 54 2.79 -15.24 15.26
CA ASP A 54 4.24 -15.33 15.06
C ASP A 54 4.73 -14.12 14.27
N ILE A 55 5.78 -13.46 14.75
CA ILE A 55 6.42 -12.34 14.06
C ILE A 55 7.73 -12.84 13.45
N ASN A 56 7.78 -12.90 12.12
CA ASN A 56 8.97 -13.30 11.38
C ASN A 56 9.81 -12.06 11.07
N GLN A 57 10.93 -11.90 11.75
CA GLN A 57 11.85 -10.76 11.63
C GLN A 57 12.80 -10.92 10.44
N ILE A 58 13.24 -12.15 10.19
CA ILE A 58 14.15 -12.51 9.11
C ILE A 58 13.52 -13.60 8.24
N ARG A 59 14.01 -13.73 7.01
CA ARG A 59 13.57 -14.81 6.12
C ARG A 59 14.16 -16.15 6.59
N SER A 60 13.29 -17.15 6.68
CA SER A 60 13.61 -18.55 6.95
C SER A 60 12.67 -19.46 6.15
N ASP A 61 12.86 -20.76 6.25
CA ASP A 61 11.95 -21.76 5.65
C ASP A 61 10.53 -21.68 6.26
N ALA A 62 10.41 -21.18 7.48
CA ALA A 62 9.13 -21.00 8.18
C ALA A 62 8.38 -19.71 7.78
N GLY A 63 9.04 -18.76 7.12
CA GLY A 63 8.41 -17.49 6.72
C GLY A 63 9.40 -16.33 6.59
N GLY A 64 8.88 -15.12 6.63
CA GLY A 64 9.66 -13.89 6.50
C GLY A 64 9.66 -13.30 5.09
N THR A 65 10.25 -12.12 4.95
CA THR A 65 10.32 -11.39 3.67
C THR A 65 11.76 -11.24 3.21
N VAL A 66 11.98 -11.14 1.89
CA VAL A 66 13.30 -10.85 1.31
C VAL A 66 13.73 -9.39 1.48
N THR A 67 12.80 -8.52 1.85
CA THR A 67 13.00 -7.08 1.93
C THR A 67 13.34 -6.58 3.34
N GLY A 68 13.43 -7.47 4.33
CA GLY A 68 13.66 -7.10 5.74
C GLY A 68 12.43 -6.54 6.46
N ARG A 69 11.25 -6.48 5.81
CA ARG A 69 10.00 -6.16 6.49
C ARG A 69 9.57 -7.32 7.37
N PHE A 70 8.99 -7.04 8.53
CA PHE A 70 8.35 -8.07 9.33
C PHE A 70 7.18 -8.68 8.58
N SER A 71 6.98 -9.97 8.74
CA SER A 71 5.74 -10.64 8.35
C SER A 71 5.14 -11.37 9.55
N MET A 72 3.85 -11.63 9.47
CA MET A 72 3.12 -12.35 10.51
C MET A 72 2.51 -13.63 9.97
N SER A 73 2.45 -14.65 10.83
CA SER A 73 1.79 -15.93 10.57
C SER A 73 1.10 -16.42 11.83
N ASN A 74 0.20 -17.37 11.72
CA ASN A 74 -0.49 -18.09 12.79
C ASN A 74 -1.17 -17.19 13.87
N PRO A 75 -2.07 -16.25 13.51
CA PRO A 75 -2.53 -15.86 12.20
C PRO A 75 -1.78 -14.65 11.61
N ASN A 76 -1.97 -14.37 10.29
CA ASN A 76 -1.41 -13.16 9.70
C ASN A 76 -2.28 -11.93 10.00
N LEU A 77 -1.99 -11.24 11.08
CA LEU A 77 -2.73 -10.04 11.51
C LEU A 77 -2.48 -8.80 10.63
N GLN A 78 -1.42 -8.80 9.80
CA GLN A 78 -1.15 -7.70 8.86
C GLN A 78 -2.15 -7.64 7.68
N GLN A 79 -2.89 -8.72 7.45
CA GLN A 79 -3.89 -8.79 6.39
C GLN A 79 -5.29 -8.32 6.82
N ILE A 80 -5.50 -7.99 8.09
CA ILE A 80 -6.79 -7.51 8.59
C ILE A 80 -7.23 -6.28 7.77
N PRO A 81 -8.44 -6.31 7.17
CA PRO A 81 -8.87 -5.25 6.29
C PRO A 81 -9.01 -3.93 7.04
N ALA A 82 -8.41 -2.86 6.48
CA ALA A 82 -8.48 -1.53 7.05
C ALA A 82 -9.31 -0.56 6.19
N ARG A 83 -9.41 -0.84 4.88
CA ARG A 83 -10.00 0.08 3.90
C ARG A 83 -11.42 -0.28 3.49
N HIS A 84 -11.89 -1.48 3.82
CA HIS A 84 -13.27 -1.87 3.51
C HIS A 84 -14.22 -1.16 4.48
N PRO A 85 -15.23 -0.41 3.98
CA PRO A 85 -16.05 0.46 4.82
C PRO A 85 -16.83 -0.30 5.91
N GLU A 86 -17.28 -1.51 5.62
CA GLU A 86 -18.08 -2.34 6.52
C GLU A 86 -17.24 -3.40 7.23
N LEU A 87 -16.53 -4.24 6.47
CA LEU A 87 -15.75 -5.36 7.03
C LEU A 87 -14.52 -4.89 7.84
N GLY A 88 -13.93 -3.74 7.48
CA GLY A 88 -12.78 -3.20 8.21
C GLY A 88 -13.10 -2.93 9.68
N PRO A 89 -14.06 -2.05 9.98
CA PRO A 89 -14.48 -1.77 11.36
C PRO A 89 -14.99 -3.01 12.08
N LEU A 90 -15.79 -3.85 11.40
CA LEU A 90 -16.37 -5.06 12.00
C LEU A 90 -15.30 -6.03 12.48
N ILE A 91 -14.33 -6.40 11.63
CA ILE A 91 -13.28 -7.35 12.00
C ILE A 91 -12.31 -6.74 13.01
N ARG A 92 -12.02 -5.45 12.91
CA ARG A 92 -11.14 -4.77 13.87
C ARG A 92 -11.76 -4.63 15.24
N SER A 93 -13.07 -4.52 15.37
CA SER A 93 -13.79 -4.39 16.65
C SER A 93 -13.71 -5.64 17.53
N ILE A 94 -13.36 -6.82 16.97
CA ILE A 94 -13.17 -8.03 17.78
C ILE A 94 -11.87 -7.99 18.61
N PHE A 95 -10.93 -7.12 18.26
CA PHE A 95 -9.70 -6.91 19.01
C PHE A 95 -9.93 -5.79 20.03
N ILE A 96 -10.01 -6.15 21.28
CA ILE A 96 -10.21 -5.23 22.40
C ILE A 96 -8.95 -5.17 23.26
N PRO A 97 -8.66 -4.04 23.93
CA PRO A 97 -7.59 -3.99 24.91
C PRO A 97 -7.97 -4.83 26.14
N GLU A 98 -6.99 -5.23 26.90
CA GLU A 98 -7.19 -5.85 28.21
C GLU A 98 -7.89 -4.88 29.16
N GLU A 99 -8.59 -5.41 30.16
CA GLU A 99 -9.27 -4.57 31.14
C GLU A 99 -8.29 -3.55 31.77
N LYS A 100 -8.71 -2.29 31.87
CA LYS A 100 -7.91 -1.15 32.34
C LYS A 100 -6.75 -0.73 31.41
N HIS A 101 -6.69 -1.27 30.20
CA HIS A 101 -5.74 -0.87 29.17
C HIS A 101 -6.44 -0.19 28.00
N THR A 102 -5.69 0.55 27.20
CA THR A 102 -6.15 1.22 25.98
C THR A 102 -5.23 0.92 24.82
N TRP A 103 -5.77 0.99 23.59
CA TRP A 103 -4.95 0.90 22.38
C TRP A 103 -4.28 2.24 22.08
N GLY A 104 -2.97 2.22 21.87
CA GLY A 104 -2.24 3.32 21.24
C GLY A 104 -1.94 2.96 19.79
N SER A 105 -2.27 3.83 18.85
CA SER A 105 -1.89 3.69 17.44
C SER A 105 -0.86 4.74 17.07
N PHE A 106 0.33 4.30 16.68
CA PHE A 106 1.47 5.14 16.32
C PHE A 106 1.90 4.79 14.90
N ASP A 107 1.94 5.79 14.02
CA ASP A 107 2.37 5.64 12.64
C ASP A 107 3.35 6.74 12.25
N TYR A 108 4.44 6.38 11.59
CA TYR A 108 5.40 7.36 11.10
C TYR A 108 4.83 8.12 9.91
N SER A 109 4.85 9.44 10.00
CA SER A 109 4.44 10.29 8.88
C SER A 109 5.44 10.17 7.73
N GLN A 110 4.95 9.69 6.58
CA GLN A 110 5.72 9.60 5.33
C GLN A 110 7.06 8.83 5.49
N GLN A 111 7.07 7.72 6.21
CA GLN A 111 8.30 6.97 6.49
C GLN A 111 9.10 6.63 5.24
N GLU A 112 8.46 6.04 4.21
CA GLU A 112 9.15 5.62 2.99
C GLU A 112 9.74 6.81 2.20
N PRO A 113 9.02 7.91 1.94
CA PRO A 113 9.61 9.11 1.35
C PRO A 113 10.78 9.70 2.14
N ARG A 114 10.68 9.72 3.48
CA ARG A 114 11.78 10.23 4.34
C ARG A 114 13.03 9.37 4.24
N ILE A 115 12.88 8.05 4.22
CA ILE A 115 14.00 7.12 4.06
C ILE A 115 14.64 7.29 2.68
N LEU A 116 13.83 7.42 1.62
CA LEU A 116 14.34 7.66 0.27
C LEU A 116 15.14 8.96 0.19
N VAL A 117 14.62 10.05 0.75
CA VAL A 117 15.31 11.35 0.82
C VAL A 117 16.61 11.25 1.64
N HIS A 118 16.60 10.49 2.74
CA HIS A 118 17.79 10.25 3.56
C HIS A 118 18.91 9.57 2.74
N TYR A 119 18.60 8.48 2.02
CA TYR A 119 19.57 7.79 1.18
C TYR A 119 20.03 8.66 0.01
N ALA A 120 19.14 9.43 -0.61
CA ALA A 120 19.51 10.38 -1.65
C ALA A 120 20.49 11.45 -1.12
N LYS A 121 20.28 11.93 0.11
CA LYS A 121 21.19 12.87 0.76
C LYS A 121 22.57 12.26 1.05
N LEU A 122 22.60 11.01 1.53
CA LEU A 122 23.88 10.31 1.76
C LEU A 122 24.71 10.16 0.49
N GLN A 123 24.05 10.04 -0.66
CA GLN A 123 24.69 9.94 -1.97
C GLN A 123 24.91 11.30 -2.66
N ASN A 124 24.58 12.41 -2.01
CA ASN A 124 24.65 13.77 -2.54
C ASN A 124 23.94 13.93 -3.90
N LEU A 125 22.78 13.32 -4.07
CA LEU A 125 22.03 13.39 -5.32
C LEU A 125 21.39 14.76 -5.55
N ALA A 126 21.21 15.13 -6.82
CA ALA A 126 20.71 16.45 -7.20
C ALA A 126 19.29 16.71 -6.70
N GLY A 127 19.03 17.92 -6.20
CA GLY A 127 17.70 18.38 -5.77
C GLY A 127 17.20 17.82 -4.44
N VAL A 128 18.06 17.16 -3.67
CA VAL A 128 17.67 16.55 -2.38
C VAL A 128 17.67 17.55 -1.22
N ASP A 129 18.54 18.57 -1.27
CA ASP A 129 18.75 19.48 -0.13
C ASP A 129 17.49 20.28 0.21
N GLU A 130 16.81 20.83 -0.77
CA GLU A 130 15.55 21.55 -0.58
C GLU A 130 14.48 20.70 0.12
N ILE A 131 14.44 19.42 -0.21
CA ILE A 131 13.47 18.48 0.40
C ILE A 131 13.87 18.11 1.82
N VAL A 132 15.17 17.95 2.09
CA VAL A 132 15.70 17.72 3.45
C VAL A 132 15.35 18.91 4.34
N ASP A 133 15.59 20.13 3.87
CA ASP A 133 15.30 21.34 4.62
C ASP A 133 13.78 21.48 4.90
N ALA A 134 12.94 21.20 3.91
CA ALA A 134 11.49 21.20 4.08
C ALA A 134 11.02 20.13 5.09
N TYR A 135 11.59 18.93 5.08
CA TYR A 135 11.29 17.91 6.08
C TYR A 135 11.74 18.30 7.49
N ASN A 136 12.89 18.94 7.61
CA ASN A 136 13.41 19.42 8.91
C ASN A 136 12.58 20.59 9.46
N ALA A 137 12.06 21.45 8.60
CA ALA A 137 11.14 22.53 8.97
C ALA A 137 9.74 22.02 9.36
N GLY A 138 9.42 20.74 9.07
CA GLY A 138 8.10 20.17 9.33
C GLY A 138 7.06 20.42 8.23
N ASP A 139 7.40 21.13 7.18
CA ASP A 139 6.48 21.62 6.14
C ASP A 139 6.40 20.71 4.90
N ALA A 140 7.25 19.69 4.79
CA ALA A 140 7.28 18.85 3.59
C ALA A 140 6.12 17.85 3.55
N ASP A 141 5.26 18.01 2.57
CA ASP A 141 4.29 17.00 2.17
C ASP A 141 4.54 16.59 0.70
N PHE A 142 5.35 15.56 0.52
CA PHE A 142 5.68 15.05 -0.81
C PHE A 142 4.47 14.59 -1.61
N HIS A 143 3.40 14.16 -0.93
CA HIS A 143 2.16 13.76 -1.59
C HIS A 143 1.38 14.99 -2.08
N GLN A 144 1.43 16.10 -1.33
CA GLN A 144 0.81 17.34 -1.75
C GLN A 144 1.52 17.93 -2.99
N VAL A 145 2.85 17.92 -3.00
CA VAL A 145 3.62 18.37 -4.19
C VAL A 145 3.21 17.61 -5.45
N VAL A 146 3.02 16.29 -5.35
CA VAL A 146 2.56 15.47 -6.48
C VAL A 146 1.10 15.76 -6.82
N ALA A 147 0.25 15.99 -5.84
CA ALA A 147 -1.15 16.37 -6.04
C ALA A 147 -1.27 17.67 -6.83
N ASP A 148 -0.53 18.68 -6.44
CA ASP A 148 -0.52 19.99 -7.10
C ASP A 148 0.01 19.91 -8.53
N MET A 149 1.07 19.12 -8.76
CA MET A 149 1.60 18.90 -10.11
C MET A 149 0.61 18.21 -11.05
N ALA A 150 -0.14 17.26 -10.53
CA ALA A 150 -1.03 16.41 -11.32
C ALA A 150 -2.46 16.96 -11.41
N GLY A 151 -2.82 17.95 -10.59
CA GLY A 151 -4.19 18.43 -10.46
C GLY A 151 -5.16 17.38 -9.92
N ILE A 152 -4.71 16.54 -8.97
CA ILE A 152 -5.45 15.43 -8.39
C ILE A 152 -5.55 15.58 -6.88
N GLU A 153 -6.45 14.80 -6.25
CA GLU A 153 -6.55 14.77 -4.80
C GLU A 153 -5.29 14.19 -4.15
N ARG A 154 -4.89 14.72 -3.00
CA ARG A 154 -3.74 14.25 -2.20
C ARG A 154 -3.78 12.74 -1.91
N LYS A 155 -4.97 12.17 -1.72
CA LYS A 155 -5.15 10.72 -1.50
C LYS A 155 -4.73 9.90 -2.72
N GLN A 156 -5.07 10.35 -3.92
CA GLN A 156 -4.64 9.73 -5.18
C GLN A 156 -3.13 9.93 -5.38
N ALA A 157 -2.63 11.14 -5.13
CA ALA A 157 -1.22 11.47 -5.21
C ALA A 157 -0.36 10.60 -4.29
N LYS A 158 -0.83 10.24 -3.10
CA LYS A 158 -0.14 9.32 -2.20
C LYS A 158 0.13 7.96 -2.87
N THR A 159 -0.87 7.38 -3.52
CA THR A 159 -0.74 6.09 -4.21
C THR A 159 0.22 6.17 -5.40
N ILE A 160 0.14 7.25 -6.16
CA ILE A 160 0.96 7.47 -7.35
C ILE A 160 2.40 7.78 -6.99
N ASN A 161 2.61 8.62 -5.99
CA ASN A 161 3.94 8.98 -5.52
C ASN A 161 4.70 7.71 -5.07
N LEU A 162 4.09 6.89 -4.22
CA LEU A 162 4.68 5.61 -3.84
C LEU A 162 4.92 4.72 -5.06
N GLY A 163 3.96 4.68 -6.00
CA GLY A 163 4.12 3.92 -7.24
C GLY A 163 5.33 4.38 -8.06
N LEU A 164 5.50 5.69 -8.25
CA LEU A 164 6.63 6.26 -8.99
C LEU A 164 7.97 6.04 -8.26
N MET A 165 7.98 6.13 -6.94
CA MET A 165 9.16 5.80 -6.12
C MET A 165 9.58 4.33 -6.26
N TYR A 166 8.63 3.43 -6.52
CA TYR A 166 8.87 2.01 -6.78
C TYR A 166 8.94 1.66 -8.28
N GLY A 167 9.17 2.64 -9.15
CA GLY A 167 9.36 2.40 -10.59
C GLY A 167 8.08 2.13 -11.38
N MET A 168 6.94 2.66 -10.94
CA MET A 168 5.68 2.55 -11.70
C MET A 168 5.84 3.11 -13.10
N GLY A 169 5.64 2.25 -14.12
CA GLY A 169 5.67 2.65 -15.51
C GLY A 169 4.39 3.39 -15.95
N LYS A 170 4.50 4.08 -17.10
CA LYS A 170 3.41 4.91 -17.68
C LYS A 170 2.08 4.18 -17.86
N ASN A 171 2.11 2.91 -18.28
CA ASN A 171 0.88 2.15 -18.53
C ASN A 171 0.05 1.94 -17.25
N LYS A 172 0.72 1.70 -16.12
CA LYS A 172 0.05 1.58 -14.83
C LYS A 172 -0.45 2.93 -14.33
N LEU A 173 0.33 4.01 -14.53
CA LEU A 173 -0.09 5.37 -14.20
C LEU A 173 -1.32 5.80 -15.00
N MET A 174 -1.36 5.49 -16.29
CA MET A 174 -2.54 5.72 -17.15
C MET A 174 -3.78 5.01 -16.60
N ALA A 175 -3.65 3.75 -16.22
CA ALA A 175 -4.76 2.96 -15.69
C ALA A 175 -5.27 3.48 -14.32
N GLU A 176 -4.36 3.89 -13.44
CA GLU A 176 -4.70 4.39 -12.09
C GLU A 176 -5.38 5.76 -12.11
N LEU A 177 -5.01 6.63 -13.06
CA LEU A 177 -5.52 8.01 -13.15
C LEU A 177 -6.52 8.23 -14.30
N GLY A 178 -6.75 7.24 -15.15
CA GLY A 178 -7.54 7.43 -16.37
C GLY A 178 -6.92 8.41 -17.37
N LEU A 179 -5.58 8.55 -17.37
CA LEU A 179 -4.87 9.51 -18.21
C LEU A 179 -4.60 8.96 -19.61
N MET A 180 -4.59 9.86 -20.58
CA MET A 180 -4.04 9.60 -21.92
C MET A 180 -2.51 9.49 -21.83
N LYS A 181 -1.91 8.81 -22.83
CA LYS A 181 -0.47 8.53 -22.87
C LYS A 181 0.39 9.78 -22.70
N ASP A 182 0.11 10.83 -23.45
CA ASP A 182 0.91 12.06 -23.45
C ASP A 182 0.84 12.77 -22.08
N SER A 183 -0.35 12.77 -21.46
CA SER A 183 -0.53 13.33 -20.12
C SER A 183 0.24 12.55 -19.06
N ALA A 184 0.24 11.22 -19.15
CA ALA A 184 1.00 10.37 -18.24
C ALA A 184 2.52 10.56 -18.40
N GLU A 185 3.02 10.65 -19.65
CA GLU A 185 4.43 10.92 -19.93
C GLU A 185 4.85 12.31 -19.42
N LYS A 186 4.01 13.32 -19.62
CA LYS A 186 4.24 14.68 -19.10
C LYS A 186 4.33 14.69 -17.58
N LEU A 187 3.42 14.00 -16.90
CA LEU A 187 3.40 13.90 -15.45
C LEU A 187 4.65 13.21 -14.89
N ILE A 188 5.05 12.08 -15.48
CA ILE A 188 6.29 11.38 -15.09
C ILE A 188 7.51 12.29 -15.27
N LYS A 189 7.59 13.02 -16.40
CA LYS A 189 8.67 13.96 -16.66
C LYS A 189 8.70 15.09 -15.63
N GLN A 190 7.55 15.69 -15.32
CA GLN A 190 7.43 16.73 -14.29
C GLN A 190 7.85 16.22 -12.92
N TYR A 191 7.41 15.01 -12.55
CA TYR A 191 7.80 14.37 -11.30
C TYR A 191 9.33 14.22 -11.18
N HIS A 192 9.99 13.65 -12.19
CA HIS A 192 11.45 13.50 -12.18
C HIS A 192 12.22 14.82 -12.32
N THR A 193 11.59 15.87 -12.84
CA THR A 193 12.17 17.21 -12.84
C THR A 193 12.16 17.83 -11.44
N LYS A 194 11.08 17.59 -10.67
CA LYS A 194 10.94 18.09 -9.29
C LYS A 194 11.68 17.24 -8.26
N ALA A 195 11.81 15.94 -8.52
CA ALA A 195 12.48 14.99 -7.65
C ALA A 195 13.48 14.12 -8.44
N PRO A 196 14.55 14.72 -8.99
CA PRO A 196 15.51 13.99 -9.84
C PRO A 196 16.21 12.86 -9.11
N PHE A 197 16.43 13.00 -7.80
CA PHE A 197 17.04 11.99 -6.95
C PHE A 197 16.23 10.67 -6.90
N VAL A 198 14.91 10.71 -7.11
CA VAL A 198 14.09 9.48 -7.13
C VAL A 198 14.52 8.58 -8.28
N LYS A 199 14.70 9.15 -9.47
CA LYS A 199 15.17 8.40 -10.63
C LYS A 199 16.62 7.93 -10.43
N GLN A 200 17.49 8.81 -9.94
CA GLN A 200 18.90 8.50 -9.71
C GLN A 200 19.12 7.38 -8.69
N LEU A 201 18.22 7.20 -7.72
CA LEU A 201 18.26 6.08 -6.76
C LEU A 201 17.75 4.76 -7.35
N MET A 202 16.98 4.81 -8.43
CA MET A 202 16.43 3.60 -9.07
C MET A 202 17.37 3.05 -10.17
N ASP A 203 18.20 3.88 -10.77
CA ASP A 203 19.19 3.54 -11.79
C ASP A 203 20.46 2.96 -11.15
#